data_37733bf61d7a284104de01d0ed991c92
#
_entry.id   37733bf61d7a284104de01d0ed991c92
#
_cell.length_a   1.000
_cell.length_b   1.000
_cell.length_c   1.000
_cell.angle_alpha   90.00
_cell.angle_beta   90.00
_cell.angle_gamma   90.00
#
_symmetry.space_group_name_H-M   'P 1'
#
loop_
_entity.id
_entity.type
_entity.pdbx_description
1 polymer ?
#
loop_
_entity_poly.entity_id
_entity_poly.type
_entity_poly.pdbx_seq_one_letter_code
_entity_poly.pdbx_strand_id
1 'polypeptide(L)'
;DTGSKTFKAIEKLNTLSFFENNILPNIFLPDLMAFKSWNADTQNVYEEDIYNVTTKTWTKDSNYLGQTPSPQESFDIFLEHLVVFRDPDTGFVTITIKHQSPYVAKEWAELLVNQLNDFFRAKSKLETQAAMDYLNVQMAKTSFSEIKLVIAQLLQQKMQQFTLIEASSFYVF
;
A
#
# COMPACT_ATOMS: atom_id res chain seq x y z
N ASP A 1 -3.06 1.06 19.69
CA ASP A 1 -1.72 0.49 19.53
C ASP A 1 -1.15 0.84 18.15
N THR A 2 -0.68 2.09 18.04
CA THR A 2 -0.13 2.65 16.79
C THR A 2 1.13 1.88 16.35
N GLY A 3 1.99 1.46 17.31
CA GLY A 3 3.21 0.72 17.01
C GLY A 3 2.97 -0.63 16.33
N SER A 4 1.88 -1.32 16.68
CA SER A 4 1.50 -2.59 16.03
C SER A 4 1.01 -2.39 14.60
N LYS A 5 0.28 -1.32 14.31
CA LYS A 5 -0.20 -1.00 12.95
C LYS A 5 0.97 -0.65 12.04
N THR A 6 1.88 0.19 12.51
CA THR A 6 3.07 0.61 11.76
C THR A 6 3.97 -0.58 11.42
N PHE A 7 4.17 -1.50 12.36
CA PHE A 7 4.93 -2.73 12.10
C PHE A 7 4.30 -3.58 10.99
N LYS A 8 2.99 -3.82 11.07
CA LYS A 8 2.24 -4.55 10.04
C LYS A 8 2.29 -3.85 8.67
N ALA A 9 2.33 -2.52 8.66
CA ALA A 9 2.45 -1.76 7.42
C ALA A 9 3.82 -1.98 6.75
N ILE A 10 4.91 -1.99 7.53
CA ILE A 10 6.25 -2.29 7.02
C ILE A 10 6.30 -3.71 6.44
N GLU A 11 5.79 -4.70 7.17
CA GLU A 11 5.75 -6.08 6.67
C GLU A 11 4.94 -6.17 5.36
N LYS A 12 3.84 -5.43 5.26
CA LYS A 12 2.99 -5.43 4.06
C LYS A 12 3.70 -4.86 2.85
N LEU A 13 4.51 -3.81 2.99
CA LEU A 13 5.33 -3.23 1.91
C LEU A 13 6.27 -4.26 1.26
N ASN A 14 6.75 -5.22 2.04
CA ASN A 14 7.67 -6.26 1.57
C ASN A 14 6.95 -7.50 1.01
N THR A 15 5.68 -7.37 0.61
CA THR A 15 4.93 -8.46 0.01
C THR A 15 4.62 -8.22 -1.46
N LEU A 16 4.87 -9.23 -2.30
CA LEU A 16 4.52 -9.20 -3.72
C LEU A 16 3.04 -8.89 -3.92
N SER A 17 2.15 -9.47 -3.12
CA SER A 17 0.71 -9.27 -3.28
C SER A 17 0.27 -7.81 -3.08
N PHE A 18 0.91 -7.08 -2.17
CA PHE A 18 0.63 -5.66 -1.98
C PHE A 18 1.16 -4.84 -3.15
N PHE A 19 2.39 -5.11 -3.58
CA PHE A 19 2.99 -4.46 -4.74
C PHE A 19 2.13 -4.66 -6.00
N GLU A 20 1.78 -5.91 -6.30
CA GLU A 20 1.01 -6.28 -7.50
C GLU A 20 -0.39 -5.64 -7.54
N ASN A 21 -1.07 -5.59 -6.40
CA ASN A 21 -2.45 -5.10 -6.36
C ASN A 21 -2.58 -3.59 -6.10
N ASN A 22 -1.60 -2.97 -5.42
CA ASN A 22 -1.72 -1.59 -4.95
C ASN A 22 -0.70 -0.64 -5.56
N ILE A 23 0.50 -1.11 -5.91
CA ILE A 23 1.58 -0.25 -6.42
C ILE A 23 1.73 -0.37 -7.93
N LEU A 24 1.92 -1.57 -8.45
CA LEU A 24 2.17 -1.84 -9.86
C LEU A 24 1.11 -1.23 -10.80
N PRO A 25 -0.20 -1.28 -10.52
CA PRO A 25 -1.22 -0.68 -11.37
C PRO A 25 -1.20 0.86 -11.39
N ASN A 26 -0.53 1.47 -10.43
CA ASN A 26 -0.52 2.92 -10.22
C ASN A 26 0.82 3.58 -10.56
N ILE A 27 1.80 2.84 -11.05
CA ILE A 27 3.08 3.38 -11.50
C ILE A 27 3.22 3.24 -13.02
N PHE A 28 4.01 4.13 -13.62
CA PHE A 28 4.45 3.95 -14.99
C PHE A 28 5.62 2.96 -15.00
N LEU A 29 5.37 1.72 -15.40
CA LEU A 29 6.32 0.62 -15.28
C LEU A 29 7.68 0.89 -15.94
N PRO A 30 7.80 1.60 -17.07
CA PRO A 30 9.09 1.99 -17.61
C PRO A 30 9.96 2.87 -16.71
N ASP A 31 9.36 3.63 -15.78
CA ASP A 31 10.13 4.37 -14.75
C ASP A 31 10.90 3.42 -13.82
N LEU A 32 10.39 2.20 -13.64
CA LEU A 32 11.03 1.18 -12.82
C LEU A 32 11.99 0.31 -13.62
N MET A 33 11.57 -0.16 -14.80
CA MET A 33 12.20 -1.27 -15.50
C MET A 33 13.09 -0.85 -16.70
N ALA A 34 12.94 0.38 -17.18
CA ALA A 34 13.63 0.86 -18.38
C ALA A 34 14.21 2.28 -18.21
N PHE A 35 14.34 2.74 -16.97
CA PHE A 35 14.81 4.08 -16.69
C PHE A 35 16.31 4.21 -16.94
N LYS A 36 16.71 5.24 -17.70
CA LYS A 36 18.11 5.51 -18.05
C LYS A 36 18.68 6.66 -17.25
N SER A 37 18.04 7.82 -17.33
CA SER A 37 18.53 9.05 -16.71
C SER A 37 17.42 10.10 -16.57
N TRP A 38 17.71 11.09 -15.74
CA TRP A 38 16.89 12.28 -15.63
C TRP A 38 17.79 13.53 -15.60
N ASN A 39 17.33 14.60 -16.24
CA ASN A 39 17.85 15.94 -16.03
C ASN A 39 16.74 16.97 -16.27
N ALA A 40 17.00 18.23 -15.86
CA ALA A 40 15.98 19.29 -15.92
C ALA A 40 15.52 19.62 -17.35
N ASP A 41 16.40 19.43 -18.35
CA ASP A 41 16.11 19.78 -19.75
C ASP A 41 15.41 18.66 -20.50
N THR A 42 15.87 17.40 -20.32
CA THR A 42 15.33 16.23 -21.04
C THR A 42 14.25 15.46 -20.30
N GLN A 43 14.05 15.79 -19.00
CA GLN A 43 13.15 15.04 -18.11
C GLN A 43 13.58 13.57 -17.98
N ASN A 44 12.62 12.64 -17.94
CA ASN A 44 12.88 11.20 -17.87
C ASN A 44 13.31 10.68 -19.24
N VAL A 45 14.43 9.98 -19.29
CA VAL A 45 14.95 9.28 -20.48
C VAL A 45 14.96 7.78 -20.20
N TYR A 46 14.55 6.99 -21.16
CA TYR A 46 14.44 5.54 -21.05
C TYR A 46 15.44 4.82 -21.95
N GLU A 47 15.79 3.60 -21.59
CA GLU A 47 16.60 2.70 -22.42
C GLU A 47 15.75 2.20 -23.61
N GLU A 48 16.05 2.69 -24.82
CA GLU A 48 15.27 2.40 -26.03
C GLU A 48 15.35 0.93 -26.46
N ASP A 49 16.40 0.22 -26.09
CA ASP A 49 16.56 -1.21 -26.26
C ASP A 49 15.70 -2.04 -25.28
N ILE A 50 15.15 -1.44 -24.24
CA ILE A 50 14.22 -2.08 -23.30
C ILE A 50 12.79 -1.65 -23.61
N TYR A 51 12.55 -0.33 -23.71
CA TYR A 51 11.20 0.22 -23.88
C TYR A 51 11.20 1.37 -24.90
N ASN A 52 10.37 1.24 -25.93
CA ASN A 52 10.19 2.30 -26.92
C ASN A 52 9.05 3.23 -26.50
N VAL A 53 9.41 4.46 -26.15
CA VAL A 53 8.46 5.49 -25.66
C VAL A 53 7.45 5.91 -26.73
N THR A 54 7.89 5.94 -28.02
CA THR A 54 7.04 6.36 -29.13
C THR A 54 5.95 5.35 -29.43
N THR A 55 6.30 4.06 -29.48
CA THR A 55 5.36 2.97 -29.75
C THR A 55 4.68 2.45 -28.48
N LYS A 56 5.19 2.84 -27.31
CA LYS A 56 4.76 2.36 -25.98
C LYS A 56 4.85 0.82 -25.86
N THR A 57 5.91 0.24 -26.38
CA THR A 57 6.10 -1.20 -26.40
C THR A 57 7.44 -1.62 -25.78
N TRP A 58 7.46 -2.76 -25.13
CA TRP A 58 8.68 -3.44 -24.69
C TRP A 58 9.37 -4.03 -25.93
N THR A 59 10.69 -3.88 -26.03
CA THR A 59 11.44 -4.31 -27.20
C THR A 59 11.75 -5.80 -27.14
N LYS A 60 11.87 -6.43 -28.31
CA LYS A 60 12.21 -7.86 -28.42
C LYS A 60 13.66 -8.18 -28.05
N ASP A 61 14.51 -7.17 -28.15
CA ASP A 61 15.97 -7.31 -27.85
C ASP A 61 16.24 -7.14 -26.33
N SER A 62 15.23 -6.78 -25.57
CA SER A 62 15.31 -6.70 -24.10
C SER A 62 15.29 -8.09 -23.47
N ASN A 63 15.71 -8.17 -22.21
CA ASN A 63 15.57 -9.37 -21.38
C ASN A 63 14.12 -9.86 -21.25
N TYR A 64 13.15 -9.00 -21.57
CA TYR A 64 11.72 -9.27 -21.51
C TYR A 64 11.13 -9.79 -22.80
N LEU A 65 11.94 -9.94 -23.87
CA LEU A 65 11.57 -10.51 -25.18
C LEU A 65 10.31 -9.87 -25.80
N GLY A 66 10.14 -8.57 -25.63
CA GLY A 66 8.98 -7.82 -26.11
C GLY A 66 7.72 -7.98 -25.26
N GLN A 67 7.81 -8.62 -24.11
CA GLN A 67 6.70 -8.76 -23.15
C GLN A 67 6.84 -7.73 -22.02
N THR A 68 5.72 -7.40 -21.39
CA THR A 68 5.74 -6.63 -20.16
C THR A 68 6.43 -7.44 -19.07
N PRO A 69 7.36 -6.83 -18.29
CA PRO A 69 7.97 -7.50 -17.14
C PRO A 69 6.92 -8.06 -16.18
N SER A 70 7.19 -9.22 -15.63
CA SER A 70 6.29 -9.86 -14.68
C SER A 70 6.18 -9.06 -13.37
N PRO A 71 5.09 -9.22 -12.61
CA PRO A 71 4.98 -8.61 -11.28
C PRO A 71 6.12 -8.99 -10.34
N GLN A 72 6.62 -10.22 -10.40
CA GLN A 72 7.74 -10.68 -9.57
C GLN A 72 9.04 -9.95 -9.93
N GLU A 73 9.40 -9.90 -11.21
CA GLU A 73 10.61 -9.18 -11.67
C GLU A 73 10.52 -7.69 -11.30
N SER A 74 9.36 -7.09 -11.51
CA SER A 74 9.10 -5.68 -11.17
C SER A 74 9.22 -5.44 -9.66
N PHE A 75 8.73 -6.36 -8.85
CA PHE A 75 8.80 -6.27 -7.39
C PHE A 75 10.25 -6.35 -6.88
N ASP A 76 11.04 -7.29 -7.41
CA ASP A 76 12.43 -7.45 -7.01
C ASP A 76 13.24 -6.15 -7.28
N ILE A 77 13.03 -5.54 -8.44
CA ILE A 77 13.64 -4.24 -8.78
C ILE A 77 13.08 -3.11 -7.90
N PHE A 78 11.77 -3.10 -7.64
CA PHE A 78 11.15 -2.07 -6.79
C PHE A 78 11.74 -2.06 -5.37
N LEU A 79 12.04 -3.22 -4.80
CA LEU A 79 12.66 -3.33 -3.49
C LEU A 79 14.06 -2.70 -3.42
N GLU A 80 14.79 -2.61 -4.53
CA GLU A 80 16.09 -1.91 -4.59
C GLU A 80 15.93 -0.39 -4.43
N HIS A 81 14.77 0.15 -4.82
CA HIS A 81 14.43 1.56 -4.68
C HIS A 81 13.83 1.93 -3.33
N LEU A 82 13.37 0.93 -2.56
CA LEU A 82 12.67 1.14 -1.29
C LEU A 82 13.60 0.92 -0.09
N VAL A 83 13.69 1.92 0.78
CA VAL A 83 14.36 1.79 2.07
C VAL A 83 13.36 2.13 3.17
N VAL A 84 13.15 1.20 4.09
CA VAL A 84 12.31 1.40 5.27
C VAL A 84 13.20 1.32 6.51
N PHE A 85 13.22 2.39 7.27
CA PHE A 85 13.96 2.48 8.52
C PHE A 85 13.02 2.75 9.68
N ARG A 86 13.17 2.00 10.76
CA ARG A 86 12.49 2.26 12.02
C ARG A 86 13.51 2.69 13.06
N ASP A 87 13.28 3.87 13.62
CA ASP A 87 14.06 4.37 14.74
C ASP A 87 13.71 3.57 16.01
N PRO A 88 14.68 2.89 16.63
CA PRO A 88 14.42 2.06 17.81
C PRO A 88 14.06 2.86 19.06
N ASP A 89 14.51 4.12 19.16
CA ASP A 89 14.29 4.96 20.33
C ASP A 89 12.94 5.67 20.30
N THR A 90 12.58 6.20 19.12
CA THR A 90 11.32 6.95 18.94
C THR A 90 10.18 6.10 18.41
N GLY A 91 10.49 4.97 17.76
CA GLY A 91 9.53 4.11 17.08
C GLY A 91 9.03 4.68 15.74
N PHE A 92 9.52 5.85 15.33
CA PHE A 92 9.17 6.42 14.02
C PHE A 92 9.68 5.58 12.87
N VAL A 93 8.88 5.54 11.80
CA VAL A 93 9.22 4.85 10.56
C VAL A 93 9.43 5.86 9.46
N THR A 94 10.58 5.73 8.79
CA THR A 94 10.92 6.52 7.61
C THR A 94 10.87 5.62 6.39
N ILE A 95 10.08 6.00 5.40
CA ILE A 95 10.01 5.37 4.08
C ILE A 95 10.76 6.26 3.11
N THR A 96 11.80 5.72 2.49
CA THR A 96 12.62 6.45 1.53
C THR A 96 12.56 5.76 0.17
N ILE A 97 12.25 6.52 -0.87
CA ILE A 97 12.35 6.08 -2.26
C ILE A 97 13.62 6.68 -2.87
N LYS A 98 14.45 5.81 -3.44
CA LYS A 98 15.66 6.18 -4.17
C LYS A 98 15.39 6.07 -5.67
N HIS A 99 15.34 7.20 -6.36
CA HIS A 99 15.19 7.25 -7.81
C HIS A 99 15.97 8.42 -8.38
N GLN A 100 16.49 8.32 -9.62
CA GLN A 100 17.24 9.41 -10.25
C GLN A 100 16.34 10.60 -10.55
N SER A 101 15.06 10.36 -10.92
CA SER A 101 14.07 11.42 -11.08
C SER A 101 13.47 11.80 -9.72
N PRO A 102 13.62 13.07 -9.29
CA PRO A 102 13.00 13.51 -8.03
C PRO A 102 11.48 13.50 -8.09
N TYR A 103 10.89 13.64 -9.27
CA TYR A 103 9.44 13.57 -9.46
C TYR A 103 8.91 12.16 -9.26
N VAL A 104 9.55 11.16 -9.86
CA VAL A 104 9.19 9.74 -9.68
C VAL A 104 9.40 9.34 -8.21
N ALA A 105 10.51 9.74 -7.59
CA ALA A 105 10.76 9.44 -6.18
C ALA A 105 9.66 9.99 -5.27
N LYS A 106 9.23 11.23 -5.50
CA LYS A 106 8.13 11.87 -4.76
C LYS A 106 6.80 11.15 -4.99
N GLU A 107 6.45 10.92 -6.25
CA GLU A 107 5.20 10.26 -6.63
C GLU A 107 5.07 8.87 -6.01
N TRP A 108 6.13 8.06 -6.07
CA TRP A 108 6.12 6.73 -5.47
C TRP A 108 6.07 6.76 -3.94
N ALA A 109 6.74 7.71 -3.30
CA ALA A 109 6.67 7.88 -1.84
C ALA A 109 5.24 8.24 -1.38
N GLU A 110 4.58 9.18 -2.06
CA GLU A 110 3.19 9.57 -1.80
C GLU A 110 2.22 8.40 -2.09
N LEU A 111 2.43 7.69 -3.20
CA LEU A 111 1.64 6.51 -3.56
C LEU A 111 1.72 5.43 -2.47
N LEU A 112 2.92 5.10 -1.99
CA LEU A 112 3.10 4.09 -0.94
C LEU A 112 2.33 4.43 0.33
N VAL A 113 2.47 5.67 0.81
CA VAL A 113 1.78 6.13 2.02
C VAL A 113 0.26 6.07 1.84
N ASN A 114 -0.25 6.56 0.71
CA ASN A 114 -1.68 6.56 0.42
C ASN A 114 -2.23 5.12 0.32
N GLN A 115 -1.56 4.25 -0.44
CA GLN A 115 -1.99 2.86 -0.62
C GLN A 115 -1.94 2.05 0.68
N LEU A 116 -0.97 2.30 1.55
CA LEU A 116 -0.92 1.68 2.88
C LEU A 116 -2.07 2.15 3.77
N ASN A 117 -2.31 3.45 3.81
CA ASN A 117 -3.43 4.01 4.58
C ASN A 117 -4.77 3.43 4.12
N ASP A 118 -5.02 3.41 2.81
CA ASP A 118 -6.25 2.90 2.23
C ASP A 118 -6.41 1.39 2.48
N PHE A 119 -5.35 0.62 2.33
CA PHE A 119 -5.37 -0.82 2.59
C PHE A 119 -5.74 -1.14 4.04
N PHE A 120 -5.07 -0.51 5.01
CA PHE A 120 -5.33 -0.78 6.42
C PHE A 120 -6.65 -0.22 6.90
N ARG A 121 -7.09 0.92 6.36
CA ARG A 121 -8.42 1.48 6.61
C ARG A 121 -9.50 0.54 6.11
N ALA A 122 -9.43 0.07 4.88
CA ALA A 122 -10.38 -0.87 4.30
C ALA A 122 -10.43 -2.18 5.09
N LYS A 123 -9.27 -2.72 5.46
CA LYS A 123 -9.17 -3.92 6.29
C LYS A 123 -9.84 -3.74 7.65
N SER A 124 -9.54 -2.67 8.37
CA SER A 124 -10.11 -2.40 9.69
C SER A 124 -11.62 -2.15 9.63
N LYS A 125 -12.10 -1.53 8.55
CA LYS A 125 -13.52 -1.37 8.26
C LYS A 125 -14.23 -2.71 8.15
N LEU A 126 -13.69 -3.60 7.32
CA LEU A 126 -14.25 -4.94 7.12
C LEU A 126 -14.25 -5.76 8.41
N GLU A 127 -13.16 -5.73 9.18
CA GLU A 127 -13.06 -6.44 10.47
C GLU A 127 -14.08 -5.90 11.50
N THR A 128 -14.24 -4.58 11.57
CA THR A 128 -15.20 -3.94 12.49
C THR A 128 -16.64 -4.24 12.08
N GLN A 129 -16.96 -4.19 10.78
CA GLN A 129 -18.27 -4.52 10.26
C GLN A 129 -18.61 -5.99 10.55
N ALA A 130 -17.71 -6.91 10.26
CA ALA A 130 -17.90 -8.34 10.55
C ALA A 130 -18.15 -8.61 12.05
N ALA A 131 -17.46 -7.88 12.94
CA ALA A 131 -17.69 -7.99 14.37
C ALA A 131 -19.08 -7.47 14.78
N MET A 132 -19.54 -6.35 14.18
CA MET A 132 -20.89 -5.83 14.42
C MET A 132 -21.97 -6.80 13.93
N ASP A 133 -21.79 -7.38 12.74
CA ASP A 133 -22.73 -8.35 12.18
C ASP A 133 -22.84 -9.59 13.06
N TYR A 134 -21.70 -10.10 13.54
CA TYR A 134 -21.68 -11.22 14.50
C TYR A 134 -22.42 -10.88 15.79
N LEU A 135 -22.16 -9.71 16.39
CA LEU A 135 -22.83 -9.28 17.61
C LEU A 135 -24.35 -9.13 17.44
N ASN A 136 -24.80 -8.62 16.28
CA ASN A 136 -26.22 -8.52 15.96
C ASN A 136 -26.89 -9.91 15.90
N VAL A 137 -26.21 -10.88 15.27
CA VAL A 137 -26.69 -12.28 15.24
C VAL A 137 -26.78 -12.87 16.64
N GLN A 138 -25.78 -12.62 17.50
CA GLN A 138 -25.80 -13.12 18.89
C GLN A 138 -26.90 -12.45 19.72
N MET A 139 -27.12 -11.16 19.52
CA MET A 139 -28.23 -10.43 20.19
C MET A 139 -29.59 -11.02 19.85
N ALA A 140 -29.81 -11.41 18.60
CA ALA A 140 -31.05 -12.04 18.16
C ALA A 140 -31.26 -13.46 18.72
N LYS A 141 -30.17 -14.20 18.98
CA LYS A 141 -30.21 -15.58 19.48
C LYS A 141 -30.36 -15.70 20.99
N THR A 142 -29.98 -14.67 21.77
CA THR A 142 -30.06 -14.73 23.24
C THR A 142 -31.42 -14.29 23.76
N SER A 143 -31.91 -14.99 24.80
CA SER A 143 -33.13 -14.61 25.54
C SER A 143 -32.84 -13.84 26.82
N PHE A 144 -31.58 -13.81 27.26
CA PHE A 144 -31.18 -13.19 28.52
C PHE A 144 -30.97 -11.69 28.37
N SER A 145 -31.72 -10.89 29.17
CA SER A 145 -31.70 -9.43 29.11
C SER A 145 -30.33 -8.84 29.44
N GLU A 146 -29.63 -9.42 30.42
CA GLU A 146 -28.30 -8.97 30.82
C GLU A 146 -27.28 -9.16 29.70
N ILE A 147 -27.35 -10.31 28.98
CA ILE A 147 -26.47 -10.57 27.83
C ILE A 147 -26.77 -9.61 26.68
N LYS A 148 -28.04 -9.33 26.41
CA LYS A 148 -28.43 -8.31 25.42
C LYS A 148 -27.84 -6.96 25.71
N LEU A 149 -27.84 -6.55 26.99
CA LEU A 149 -27.25 -5.28 27.39
C LEU A 149 -25.75 -5.22 27.14
N VAL A 150 -25.00 -6.27 27.47
CA VAL A 150 -23.57 -6.37 27.20
C VAL A 150 -23.29 -6.32 25.70
N ILE A 151 -24.06 -7.05 24.88
CA ILE A 151 -23.91 -7.03 23.43
C ILE A 151 -24.18 -5.62 22.87
N ALA A 152 -25.21 -4.93 23.37
CA ALA A 152 -25.50 -3.55 22.96
C ALA A 152 -24.35 -2.58 23.27
N GLN A 153 -23.68 -2.72 24.41
CA GLN A 153 -22.52 -1.92 24.78
C GLN A 153 -21.34 -2.22 23.84
N LEU A 154 -21.10 -3.50 23.50
CA LEU A 154 -20.05 -3.88 22.55
C LEU A 154 -20.34 -3.34 21.14
N LEU A 155 -21.60 -3.38 20.70
CA LEU A 155 -22.02 -2.78 19.43
C LEU A 155 -21.77 -1.27 19.41
N GLN A 156 -22.09 -0.57 20.49
CA GLN A 156 -21.82 0.86 20.61
C GLN A 156 -20.32 1.17 20.49
N GLN A 157 -19.46 0.38 21.14
CA GLN A 157 -18.01 0.54 21.03
C GLN A 157 -17.52 0.29 19.60
N LYS A 158 -18.05 -0.75 18.93
CA LYS A 158 -17.70 -1.04 17.53
C LYS A 158 -18.18 0.04 16.56
N MET A 159 -19.36 0.61 16.80
CA MET A 159 -19.87 1.74 16.01
C MET A 159 -18.98 2.98 16.16
N GLN A 160 -18.54 3.30 17.38
CA GLN A 160 -17.58 4.38 17.63
C GLN A 160 -16.24 4.12 16.90
N GLN A 161 -15.72 2.90 16.99
CA GLN A 161 -14.51 2.50 16.29
C GLN A 161 -14.66 2.66 14.77
N PHE A 162 -15.77 2.22 14.20
CA PHE A 162 -16.07 2.35 12.77
C PHE A 162 -16.10 3.82 12.34
N THR A 163 -16.76 4.69 13.13
CA THR A 163 -16.82 6.12 12.87
C THR A 163 -15.44 6.78 12.89
N LEU A 164 -14.56 6.38 13.82
CA LEU A 164 -13.20 6.89 13.89
C LEU A 164 -12.36 6.45 12.67
N ILE A 165 -12.54 5.21 12.18
CA ILE A 165 -11.88 4.72 10.97
C ILE A 165 -12.28 5.57 9.76
N GLU A 166 -13.57 5.89 9.62
CA GLU A 166 -14.08 6.74 8.53
C GLU A 166 -13.57 8.18 8.61
N ALA A 167 -13.52 8.75 9.81
CA ALA A 167 -13.15 10.14 10.04
C ALA A 167 -11.64 10.39 9.93
N SER A 168 -10.79 9.35 10.02
CA SER A 168 -9.34 9.51 9.99
C SER A 168 -8.84 9.81 8.59
N SER A 169 -8.18 10.96 8.40
CA SER A 169 -7.48 11.30 7.14
C SER A 169 -6.23 10.43 6.95
N PHE A 170 -5.49 10.17 8.03
CA PHE A 170 -4.35 9.27 8.07
C PHE A 170 -4.64 8.14 9.05
N TYR A 171 -4.52 6.89 8.60
CA TYR A 171 -4.91 5.74 9.39
C TYR A 171 -3.72 4.98 10.01
N VAL A 172 -2.61 4.94 9.30
CA VAL A 172 -1.40 4.20 9.72
C VAL A 172 -0.30 5.12 10.21
N PHE A 173 -0.15 6.29 9.60
CA PHE A 173 0.92 7.25 9.85
C PHE A 173 0.37 8.57 10.36
#